data_ceb3ad15491b5c2435ab4c8fe359c143
#
_entry.id   ceb3ad15491b5c2435ab4c8fe359c143
#
_cell.length_a   1.000
_cell.length_b   1.000
_cell.length_c   1.000
_cell.angle_alpha   90.00
_cell.angle_beta   90.00
_cell.angle_gamma   90.00
#
_symmetry.space_group_name_H-M   'P 1'
#
loop_
_entity.id
_entity.type
_entity.pdbx_description
1 polymer ?
#
loop_
_entity_poly.entity_id
_entity_poly.type
_entity_poly.pdbx_seq_one_letter_code
_entity_poly.pdbx_strand_id
1 'polypeptide(L)'
;MLTMSSGLIEELDYDIIHDMCEYGLNAWLRTPLTGTKGEFNYLPVNDILGYAFIKLTGMEPRDFFVDRVLAPLGIDDSDIGWNDEQHWYPDLCKDSPPAANPNVMSGGLLLTAAQMAKIGLLYLAKGASSPEKMVVSPQYIEDSLTEHIMVEGTSLPGTSYGYQNWYKLPFEVEVWMTDGAGHQRIIISPDLKRVAVQQREFPPTIPPDPARVMDEPAIVGMMQPSLSYGKPKDGDIQEW
;
A
#
# COMPACT_ATOMS: atom_id res chain seq x y z
N MET A 1 -7.31 9.77 8.64
CA MET A 1 -6.20 9.62 7.69
C MET A 1 -5.95 8.16 7.35
N LEU A 2 -5.67 7.26 8.31
CA LEU A 2 -5.43 5.85 8.00
C LEU A 2 -6.58 5.16 7.24
N THR A 3 -7.80 5.64 7.41
CA THR A 3 -9.04 5.09 6.81
C THR A 3 -9.55 5.94 5.64
N MET A 4 -8.77 6.86 5.12
CA MET A 4 -9.16 7.77 4.02
C MET A 4 -10.49 8.50 4.25
N SER A 5 -10.76 8.89 5.49
CA SER A 5 -12.01 9.57 5.89
C SER A 5 -11.76 10.84 6.71
N SER A 6 -10.70 11.57 6.35
CA SER A 6 -10.25 12.76 7.08
C SER A 6 -11.13 14.00 6.86
N GLY A 7 -11.90 14.04 5.77
CA GLY A 7 -12.63 15.22 5.32
C GLY A 7 -11.80 16.14 4.41
N LEU A 8 -10.60 15.75 4.06
CA LEU A 8 -9.87 16.37 2.95
C LEU A 8 -10.50 15.93 1.64
N ILE A 9 -10.60 16.80 0.65
CA ILE A 9 -10.99 16.44 -0.73
C ILE A 9 -9.86 16.72 -1.68
N GLU A 10 -9.88 15.94 -2.77
CA GLU A 10 -8.95 16.02 -3.87
C GLU A 10 -9.33 17.17 -4.83
N GLU A 11 -9.20 18.39 -4.39
CA GLU A 11 -8.88 19.47 -5.30
C GLU A 11 -7.38 19.71 -5.15
N LEU A 12 -6.57 18.81 -5.68
CA LEU A 12 -5.15 19.06 -5.89
C LEU A 12 -5.04 20.14 -6.96
N ASP A 13 -5.26 21.37 -6.55
CA ASP A 13 -4.85 22.52 -7.32
C ASP A 13 -3.32 22.43 -7.51
N TYR A 14 -2.86 22.76 -8.70
CA TYR A 14 -1.42 22.83 -9.04
C TYR A 14 -0.62 23.63 -8.00
N ASP A 15 -1.26 24.62 -7.39
CA ASP A 15 -0.69 25.45 -6.33
C ASP A 15 -0.39 24.65 -5.05
N ILE A 16 -1.18 23.64 -4.71
CA ILE A 16 -0.95 22.80 -3.52
C ILE A 16 0.27 21.88 -3.72
N ILE A 17 0.44 21.33 -4.93
CA ILE A 17 1.59 20.47 -5.24
C ILE A 17 2.88 21.30 -5.22
N HIS A 18 2.85 22.50 -5.77
CA HIS A 18 3.98 23.43 -5.70
C HIS A 18 4.31 23.80 -4.25
N ASP A 19 3.28 24.07 -3.44
CA ASP A 19 3.43 24.36 -2.04
C ASP A 19 3.97 23.16 -1.24
N MET A 20 3.68 21.91 -1.64
CA MET A 20 4.25 20.72 -1.02
C MET A 20 5.76 20.64 -1.22
N CYS A 21 6.25 20.92 -2.41
CA CYS A 21 7.68 20.94 -2.70
C CYS A 21 8.42 22.05 -1.95
N GLU A 22 7.79 23.21 -1.76
CA GLU A 22 8.40 24.36 -1.12
C GLU A 22 8.23 24.35 0.41
N TYR A 23 7.05 23.96 0.88
CA TYR A 23 6.64 24.12 2.29
C TYR A 23 6.30 22.80 3.00
N GLY A 24 6.32 21.67 2.30
CA GLY A 24 6.04 20.36 2.86
C GLY A 24 4.68 20.29 3.57
N LEU A 25 4.66 19.79 4.80
CA LEU A 25 3.44 19.65 5.61
C LEU A 25 2.59 20.94 5.69
N ASN A 26 3.20 22.12 5.59
CA ASN A 26 2.47 23.38 5.71
C ASN A 26 1.50 23.63 4.55
N ALA A 27 1.73 23.06 3.37
CA ALA A 27 0.81 23.14 2.25
C ALA A 27 -0.50 22.43 2.59
N TRP A 28 -0.40 21.20 3.09
CA TRP A 28 -1.57 20.41 3.50
C TRP A 28 -2.35 21.04 4.64
N LEU A 29 -1.66 21.68 5.59
CA LEU A 29 -2.30 22.38 6.72
C LEU A 29 -3.09 23.63 6.28
N ARG A 30 -2.81 24.16 5.09
CA ARG A 30 -3.55 25.28 4.49
C ARG A 30 -4.74 24.83 3.66
N THR A 31 -4.79 23.56 3.27
CA THR A 31 -5.89 23.03 2.45
C THR A 31 -7.18 23.02 3.26
N PRO A 32 -8.26 23.66 2.79
CA PRO A 32 -9.54 23.64 3.48
C PRO A 32 -10.07 22.21 3.60
N LEU A 33 -10.60 21.85 4.77
CA LEU A 33 -11.40 20.64 4.95
C LEU A 33 -12.78 20.88 4.35
N THR A 34 -12.93 20.64 3.05
CA THR A 34 -14.19 20.87 2.33
C THR A 34 -14.99 19.59 2.13
N GLY A 35 -14.39 18.43 2.39
CA GLY A 35 -15.08 17.14 2.40
C GLY A 35 -15.72 16.82 3.73
N THR A 36 -16.63 15.85 3.72
CA THR A 36 -17.31 15.38 4.93
C THR A 36 -16.41 14.42 5.70
N LYS A 37 -16.12 14.76 6.95
CA LYS A 37 -15.38 13.83 7.83
C LYS A 37 -16.22 12.59 8.06
N GLY A 38 -15.59 11.43 7.87
CA GLY A 38 -16.24 10.13 8.02
C GLY A 38 -16.73 9.53 6.69
N GLU A 39 -16.70 10.29 5.60
CA GLU A 39 -16.90 9.75 4.25
C GLU A 39 -15.58 9.32 3.65
N PHE A 40 -15.60 8.22 2.89
CA PHE A 40 -14.41 7.73 2.20
C PHE A 40 -14.03 8.67 1.05
N ASN A 41 -12.79 9.15 1.10
CA ASN A 41 -12.19 9.90 0.00
C ASN A 41 -10.71 9.50 -0.12
N TYR A 42 -10.38 8.77 -1.20
CA TYR A 42 -9.02 8.30 -1.43
C TYR A 42 -8.12 9.48 -1.82
N LEU A 43 -7.14 9.75 -0.98
CA LEU A 43 -6.21 10.87 -1.15
C LEU A 43 -4.78 10.48 -0.81
N PRO A 44 -3.77 11.15 -1.33
CA PRO A 44 -2.36 10.97 -0.96
C PRO A 44 -2.05 11.54 0.45
N VAL A 45 -2.98 11.40 1.40
CA VAL A 45 -2.79 11.86 2.80
C VAL A 45 -1.66 11.15 3.54
N ASN A 46 -1.12 10.11 2.96
CA ASN A 46 0.01 9.36 3.50
C ASN A 46 1.26 10.23 3.58
N ASP A 47 1.43 11.20 2.69
CA ASP A 47 2.55 12.13 2.73
C ASP A 47 2.51 13.00 3.98
N ILE A 48 1.32 13.41 4.42
CA ILE A 48 1.14 14.09 5.72
C ILE A 48 1.60 13.19 6.88
N LEU A 49 1.27 11.90 6.82
CA LEU A 49 1.71 10.94 7.84
C LEU A 49 3.23 10.77 7.82
N GLY A 50 3.84 10.77 6.64
CA GLY A 50 5.29 10.76 6.47
C GLY A 50 5.97 11.96 7.14
N TYR A 51 5.48 13.16 6.89
CA TYR A 51 5.98 14.37 7.56
C TYR A 51 5.80 14.33 9.08
N ALA A 52 4.63 13.88 9.54
CA ALA A 52 4.39 13.72 10.98
C ALA A 52 5.36 12.71 11.60
N PHE A 53 5.62 11.61 10.89
CA PHE A 53 6.58 10.59 11.31
C PHE A 53 8.00 11.17 11.45
N ILE A 54 8.48 11.91 10.45
CA ILE A 54 9.80 12.58 10.50
C ILE A 54 9.89 13.53 11.68
N LYS A 55 8.84 14.33 11.91
CA LYS A 55 8.80 15.27 13.03
C LYS A 55 8.82 14.60 14.40
N LEU A 56 8.19 13.44 14.52
CA LEU A 56 8.12 12.70 15.79
C LEU A 56 9.38 11.87 16.07
N THR A 57 9.98 11.31 15.03
CA THR A 57 11.07 10.33 15.17
C THR A 57 12.45 10.89 14.82
N GLY A 58 12.49 11.94 14.00
CA GLY A 58 13.74 12.44 13.39
C GLY A 58 14.32 11.50 12.33
N MET A 59 13.58 10.48 11.90
CA MET A 59 14.03 9.48 10.92
C MET A 59 13.27 9.65 9.61
N GLU A 60 13.93 9.36 8.49
CA GLU A 60 13.25 9.21 7.21
C GLU A 60 12.39 7.92 7.23
N PRO A 61 11.16 7.97 6.71
CA PRO A 61 10.29 6.80 6.64
C PRO A 61 10.92 5.62 5.91
N ARG A 62 11.67 5.89 4.84
CA ARG A 62 12.40 4.87 4.08
C ARG A 62 13.39 4.11 4.97
N ASP A 63 14.25 4.83 5.66
CA ASP A 63 15.31 4.23 6.49
C ASP A 63 14.70 3.38 7.61
N PHE A 64 13.64 3.90 8.24
CA PHE A 64 12.89 3.14 9.23
C PHE A 64 12.27 1.86 8.65
N PHE A 65 11.63 1.96 7.48
CA PHE A 65 10.96 0.82 6.86
C PHE A 65 11.96 -0.25 6.42
N VAL A 66 13.07 0.17 5.83
CA VAL A 66 14.17 -0.75 5.47
C VAL A 66 14.69 -1.48 6.70
N ASP A 67 15.07 -0.76 7.75
CA ASP A 67 15.68 -1.36 8.96
C ASP A 67 14.67 -2.23 9.73
N ARG A 68 13.45 -1.75 9.91
CA ARG A 68 12.48 -2.37 10.82
C ARG A 68 11.56 -3.37 10.18
N VAL A 69 11.33 -3.28 8.87
CA VAL A 69 10.39 -4.16 8.17
C VAL A 69 11.09 -5.00 7.11
N LEU A 70 11.82 -4.39 6.17
CA LEU A 70 12.35 -5.12 5.02
C LEU A 70 13.54 -6.01 5.38
N ALA A 71 14.49 -5.53 6.16
CA ALA A 71 15.64 -6.32 6.59
C ALA A 71 15.23 -7.57 7.39
N PRO A 72 14.27 -7.50 8.36
CA PRO A 72 13.72 -8.69 8.99
C PRO A 72 13.06 -9.70 8.06
N LEU A 73 12.58 -9.26 6.88
CA LEU A 73 12.01 -10.14 5.84
C LEU A 73 13.09 -10.67 4.87
N GLY A 74 14.36 -10.37 5.12
CA GLY A 74 15.44 -10.73 4.21
C GLY A 74 15.33 -10.03 2.85
N ILE A 75 14.96 -8.75 2.87
CA ILE A 75 14.96 -7.85 1.71
C ILE A 75 16.09 -6.85 1.96
N ASP A 76 17.08 -6.85 1.07
CA ASP A 76 18.24 -6.00 1.18
C ASP A 76 17.93 -4.58 0.69
N ASP A 77 18.51 -3.56 1.30
CA ASP A 77 18.36 -2.16 0.89
C ASP A 77 18.84 -1.92 -0.55
N SER A 78 19.87 -2.65 -0.99
CA SER A 78 20.39 -2.58 -2.35
C SER A 78 19.41 -3.12 -3.42
N ASP A 79 18.40 -3.89 -3.03
CA ASP A 79 17.43 -4.53 -3.91
C ASP A 79 16.13 -3.76 -4.08
N ILE A 80 16.03 -2.57 -3.46
CA ILE A 80 14.84 -1.74 -3.51
C ILE A 80 15.15 -0.34 -4.03
N GLY A 81 14.12 0.30 -4.58
CA GLY A 81 14.11 1.74 -4.83
C GLY A 81 12.96 2.42 -4.09
N TRP A 82 13.12 3.70 -3.82
CA TRP A 82 12.03 4.54 -3.32
C TRP A 82 12.17 5.93 -3.89
N ASN A 83 11.15 6.35 -4.62
CA ASN A 83 11.13 7.65 -5.27
C ASN A 83 10.82 8.76 -4.25
N ASP A 84 11.45 9.90 -4.43
CA ASP A 84 11.14 11.13 -3.71
C ASP A 84 10.11 11.99 -4.49
N GLU A 85 9.66 13.09 -3.88
CA GLU A 85 8.72 14.02 -4.52
C GLU A 85 9.31 14.66 -5.78
N GLN A 86 10.60 14.93 -5.81
CA GLN A 86 11.27 15.50 -6.98
C GLN A 86 11.21 14.54 -8.18
N HIS A 87 11.25 13.22 -7.94
CA HIS A 87 11.09 12.21 -8.98
C HIS A 87 9.66 12.20 -9.54
N TRP A 88 8.65 12.33 -8.67
CA TRP A 88 7.25 12.34 -9.08
C TRP A 88 6.82 13.64 -9.73
N TYR A 89 7.38 14.75 -9.27
CA TYR A 89 7.04 16.11 -9.71
C TYR A 89 8.29 16.88 -10.16
N PRO A 90 9.05 16.38 -11.15
CA PRO A 90 10.36 16.92 -11.50
C PRO A 90 10.32 18.39 -11.93
N ASP A 91 9.23 18.81 -12.59
CA ASP A 91 9.09 20.19 -13.06
C ASP A 91 8.70 21.17 -11.94
N LEU A 92 7.99 20.67 -10.92
CA LEU A 92 7.49 21.48 -9.81
C LEU A 92 8.50 21.57 -8.66
N CYS A 93 9.21 20.48 -8.39
CA CYS A 93 10.13 20.37 -7.26
C CYS A 93 11.61 20.62 -7.60
N LYS A 94 11.92 20.98 -8.86
CA LYS A 94 13.31 21.11 -9.36
C LYS A 94 14.20 22.07 -8.56
N ASP A 95 13.62 23.11 -8.00
CA ASP A 95 14.31 24.15 -7.25
C ASP A 95 14.21 23.97 -5.73
N SER A 96 13.55 22.89 -5.28
CA SER A 96 13.36 22.63 -3.84
C SER A 96 14.64 22.08 -3.21
N PRO A 97 14.98 22.49 -1.99
CA PRO A 97 16.13 21.94 -1.30
C PRO A 97 15.92 20.44 -1.00
N PRO A 98 16.94 19.59 -1.08
CA PRO A 98 16.82 18.13 -0.86
C PRO A 98 16.15 17.77 0.47
N ALA A 99 16.34 18.57 1.51
CA ALA A 99 15.72 18.36 2.82
C ALA A 99 14.19 18.62 2.84
N ALA A 100 13.65 19.24 1.79
CA ALA A 100 12.22 19.47 1.65
C ALA A 100 11.51 18.37 0.81
N ASN A 101 12.28 17.42 0.27
CA ASN A 101 11.78 16.35 -0.59
C ASN A 101 11.93 14.98 0.09
N PRO A 102 11.11 14.65 1.10
CA PRO A 102 11.12 13.32 1.70
C PRO A 102 10.65 12.27 0.68
N ASN A 103 10.90 11.00 0.98
CA ASN A 103 10.34 9.94 0.17
C ASN A 103 8.80 10.01 0.16
N VAL A 104 8.21 9.83 -1.00
CA VAL A 104 6.77 9.83 -1.18
C VAL A 104 6.16 8.67 -0.39
N MET A 105 5.26 8.96 0.54
CA MET A 105 4.59 7.96 1.36
C MET A 105 3.30 7.43 0.73
N SER A 106 2.75 8.16 -0.22
CA SER A 106 1.59 7.74 -1.02
C SER A 106 1.95 6.73 -2.11
N GLY A 107 3.26 6.53 -2.38
CA GLY A 107 3.73 5.62 -3.43
C GLY A 107 5.26 5.55 -3.51
N GLY A 108 5.78 5.29 -4.70
CA GLY A 108 7.21 5.40 -5.00
C GLY A 108 8.08 4.22 -4.58
N LEU A 109 7.60 3.29 -3.78
CA LEU A 109 8.36 2.11 -3.38
C LEU A 109 8.46 1.11 -4.54
N LEU A 110 9.68 0.77 -4.93
CA LEU A 110 9.99 -0.16 -6.01
C LEU A 110 10.43 -1.50 -5.42
N LEU A 111 9.62 -2.53 -5.62
CA LEU A 111 9.85 -3.89 -5.14
C LEU A 111 9.65 -4.88 -6.29
N THR A 112 10.29 -6.02 -6.19
CA THR A 112 9.97 -7.18 -7.03
C THR A 112 8.68 -7.87 -6.54
N ALA A 113 8.02 -8.65 -7.39
CA ALA A 113 6.84 -9.44 -6.99
C ALA A 113 7.15 -10.38 -5.82
N ALA A 114 8.35 -10.97 -5.77
CA ALA A 114 8.75 -11.82 -4.64
C ALA A 114 8.89 -11.06 -3.33
N GLN A 115 9.39 -9.82 -3.36
CA GLN A 115 9.48 -8.96 -2.19
C GLN A 115 8.08 -8.52 -1.73
N MET A 116 7.19 -8.18 -2.67
CA MET A 116 5.78 -7.88 -2.35
C MET A 116 5.09 -9.07 -1.69
N ALA A 117 5.36 -10.30 -2.18
CA ALA A 117 4.80 -11.51 -1.57
C ALA A 117 5.27 -11.71 -0.12
N LYS A 118 6.52 -11.38 0.22
CA LYS A 118 7.01 -11.42 1.61
C LYS A 118 6.24 -10.47 2.52
N ILE A 119 5.86 -9.29 2.02
CA ILE A 119 5.00 -8.36 2.78
C ILE A 119 3.61 -8.98 2.99
N GLY A 120 3.02 -9.58 1.96
CA GLY A 120 1.75 -10.29 2.10
C GLY A 120 1.81 -11.44 3.11
N LEU A 121 2.90 -12.22 3.10
CA LEU A 121 3.13 -13.29 4.08
C LEU A 121 3.28 -12.75 5.51
N LEU A 122 3.93 -11.59 5.69
CA LEU A 122 4.01 -10.93 6.99
C LEU A 122 2.61 -10.65 7.57
N TYR A 123 1.67 -10.21 6.73
CA TYR A 123 0.28 -10.00 7.15
C TYR A 123 -0.41 -11.31 7.51
N LEU A 124 -0.25 -12.37 6.70
CA LEU A 124 -0.81 -13.70 7.02
C LEU A 124 -0.21 -14.30 8.29
N ALA A 125 1.07 -14.04 8.55
CA ALA A 125 1.77 -14.46 9.77
C ALA A 125 1.51 -13.52 10.96
N LYS A 126 0.51 -12.62 10.87
CA LYS A 126 0.14 -11.66 11.92
C LYS A 126 1.32 -10.84 12.42
N GLY A 127 2.19 -10.44 11.50
CA GLY A 127 3.32 -9.56 11.78
C GLY A 127 4.63 -10.25 12.15
N ALA A 128 4.68 -11.57 12.15
CA ALA A 128 5.91 -12.33 12.41
C ALA A 128 6.68 -12.60 11.11
N SER A 129 7.99 -12.44 11.11
CA SER A 129 8.89 -12.88 10.02
C SER A 129 9.45 -14.29 10.27
N SER A 130 9.43 -14.76 11.50
CA SER A 130 9.71 -16.13 11.93
C SER A 130 8.99 -16.40 13.25
N PRO A 131 8.93 -17.67 13.74
CA PRO A 131 8.31 -18.00 15.03
C PRO A 131 8.86 -17.18 16.21
N GLU A 132 10.12 -16.75 16.12
CA GLU A 132 10.82 -16.04 17.20
C GLU A 132 10.91 -14.52 16.95
N LYS A 133 10.53 -14.04 15.76
CA LYS A 133 10.76 -12.64 15.39
C LYS A 133 9.49 -11.92 14.95
N MET A 134 8.96 -11.12 15.86
CA MET A 134 7.87 -10.18 15.56
C MET A 134 8.43 -8.91 14.91
N VAL A 135 7.90 -8.53 13.75
CA VAL A 135 8.26 -7.34 12.98
C VAL A 135 7.23 -6.24 13.17
N VAL A 136 5.95 -6.60 13.08
CA VAL A 136 4.81 -5.70 13.26
C VAL A 136 3.92 -6.29 14.33
N SER A 137 3.33 -5.47 15.20
CA SER A 137 2.44 -5.98 16.24
C SER A 137 1.23 -6.70 15.63
N PRO A 138 0.80 -7.85 16.19
CA PRO A 138 -0.40 -8.54 15.73
C PRO A 138 -1.64 -7.66 15.76
N GLN A 139 -1.75 -6.80 16.77
CA GLN A 139 -2.86 -5.86 16.93
C GLN A 139 -2.92 -4.88 15.75
N TYR A 140 -1.77 -4.34 15.29
CA TYR A 140 -1.76 -3.44 14.14
C TYR A 140 -2.18 -4.16 12.85
N ILE A 141 -1.77 -5.42 12.67
CA ILE A 141 -2.21 -6.23 11.52
C ILE A 141 -3.73 -6.44 11.56
N GLU A 142 -4.28 -6.79 12.72
CA GLU A 142 -5.72 -6.98 12.91
C GLU A 142 -6.49 -5.69 12.66
N ASP A 143 -6.03 -4.57 13.22
CA ASP A 143 -6.64 -3.26 12.98
C ASP A 143 -6.56 -2.85 11.50
N SER A 144 -5.44 -3.16 10.84
CA SER A 144 -5.25 -2.87 9.40
C SER A 144 -6.21 -3.63 8.50
N LEU A 145 -6.56 -4.86 8.90
CA LEU A 145 -7.47 -5.76 8.20
C LEU A 145 -8.87 -5.77 8.83
N THR A 146 -9.27 -4.68 9.43
CA THR A 146 -10.63 -4.45 9.94
C THR A 146 -11.38 -3.52 8.99
N GLU A 147 -12.66 -3.81 8.73
CA GLU A 147 -13.52 -2.95 7.91
C GLU A 147 -13.85 -1.66 8.66
N HIS A 148 -13.19 -0.57 8.30
CA HIS A 148 -13.41 0.72 8.95
C HIS A 148 -14.42 1.58 8.23
N ILE A 149 -14.49 1.48 6.90
CA ILE A 149 -15.38 2.30 6.08
C ILE A 149 -15.73 1.60 4.78
N MET A 150 -16.97 1.76 4.32
CA MET A 150 -17.41 1.29 3.01
C MET A 150 -16.85 2.18 1.91
N VAL A 151 -16.47 1.58 0.80
CA VAL A 151 -15.97 2.28 -0.38
C VAL A 151 -17.06 2.32 -1.43
N GLU A 152 -17.57 3.51 -1.71
CA GLU A 152 -18.58 3.73 -2.74
C GLU A 152 -17.92 3.93 -4.12
N GLY A 153 -18.65 3.60 -5.18
CA GLY A 153 -18.22 3.86 -6.56
C GLY A 153 -17.13 2.92 -7.09
N THR A 154 -16.83 1.82 -6.39
CA THR A 154 -15.89 0.80 -6.90
C THR A 154 -16.57 -0.15 -7.90
N SER A 155 -15.74 -0.85 -8.71
CA SER A 155 -16.20 -1.90 -9.62
C SER A 155 -16.82 -3.11 -8.90
N LEU A 156 -16.53 -3.27 -7.60
CA LEU A 156 -17.04 -4.33 -6.74
C LEU A 156 -17.88 -3.74 -5.60
N PRO A 157 -19.21 -3.64 -5.75
CA PRO A 157 -20.09 -3.19 -4.68
C PRO A 157 -19.93 -4.05 -3.42
N GLY A 158 -19.89 -3.40 -2.24
CA GLY A 158 -19.65 -4.08 -0.98
C GLY A 158 -18.17 -4.14 -0.57
N THR A 159 -17.29 -3.49 -1.33
CA THR A 159 -15.89 -3.30 -0.91
C THR A 159 -15.82 -2.38 0.29
N SER A 160 -15.01 -2.73 1.28
CA SER A 160 -14.68 -1.88 2.42
C SER A 160 -13.18 -1.60 2.49
N TYR A 161 -12.79 -0.66 3.35
CA TYR A 161 -11.41 -0.21 3.50
C TYR A 161 -10.95 -0.37 4.94
N GLY A 162 -9.75 -0.92 5.07
CA GLY A 162 -9.03 -1.03 6.33
C GLY A 162 -8.10 0.16 6.57
N TYR A 163 -6.87 -0.12 7.04
CA TYR A 163 -5.85 0.92 7.15
C TYR A 163 -5.02 1.02 5.87
N GLN A 164 -4.78 2.26 5.47
CA GLN A 164 -3.91 2.58 4.34
C GLN A 164 -4.35 1.85 3.06
N ASN A 165 -3.68 1.13 2.36
CA ASN A 165 -4.03 0.57 1.06
C ASN A 165 -4.83 -0.74 1.09
N TRP A 166 -5.36 -1.17 2.24
CA TRP A 166 -6.06 -2.44 2.34
C TRP A 166 -7.56 -2.31 2.06
N TYR A 167 -7.99 -2.89 0.94
CA TYR A 167 -9.40 -3.07 0.56
C TYR A 167 -9.85 -4.47 0.91
N LYS A 168 -10.95 -4.62 1.62
CA LYS A 168 -11.63 -5.90 1.77
C LYS A 168 -12.59 -6.12 0.62
N LEU A 169 -12.40 -7.20 -0.11
CA LEU A 169 -13.22 -7.54 -1.26
C LEU A 169 -14.46 -8.36 -0.84
N PRO A 170 -15.62 -8.17 -1.50
CA PRO A 170 -16.89 -8.79 -1.13
C PRO A 170 -17.01 -10.23 -1.63
N PHE A 171 -16.07 -11.10 -1.25
CA PHE A 171 -16.12 -12.53 -1.56
C PHE A 171 -16.60 -13.34 -0.37
N GLU A 172 -17.05 -14.58 -0.61
CA GLU A 172 -17.46 -15.52 0.45
C GLU A 172 -16.31 -15.87 1.41
N VAL A 173 -15.08 -15.90 0.89
CA VAL A 173 -13.87 -16.07 1.67
C VAL A 173 -13.27 -14.70 1.99
N GLU A 174 -12.60 -14.58 3.12
CA GLU A 174 -11.93 -13.34 3.49
C GLU A 174 -10.78 -13.04 2.53
N VAL A 175 -10.86 -11.90 1.84
CA VAL A 175 -9.84 -11.42 0.90
C VAL A 175 -9.59 -9.95 1.11
N TRP A 176 -8.32 -9.62 1.28
CA TRP A 176 -7.82 -8.25 1.35
C TRP A 176 -6.86 -7.98 0.20
N MET A 177 -6.90 -6.77 -0.34
CA MET A 177 -6.09 -6.38 -1.50
C MET A 177 -5.55 -4.97 -1.32
N THR A 178 -4.27 -4.78 -1.65
CA THR A 178 -3.75 -3.43 -1.93
C THR A 178 -3.90 -3.14 -3.41
N ASP A 179 -4.15 -1.89 -3.80
CA ASP A 179 -4.20 -1.49 -5.21
C ASP A 179 -3.36 -0.23 -5.43
N GLY A 180 -2.19 -0.39 -6.02
CA GLY A 180 -1.31 0.70 -6.40
C GLY A 180 -1.50 1.09 -7.86
N ALA A 181 -0.99 2.28 -8.26
CA ALA A 181 -1.04 2.80 -9.61
C ALA A 181 -0.54 1.75 -10.63
N GLY A 182 -1.31 1.52 -11.70
CA GLY A 182 -1.05 0.46 -12.67
C GLY A 182 -1.38 -0.95 -12.18
N HIS A 183 -2.19 -1.08 -11.12
CA HIS A 183 -2.61 -2.34 -10.51
C HIS A 183 -1.45 -3.17 -9.98
N GLN A 184 -0.59 -2.52 -9.21
CA GLN A 184 0.43 -3.17 -8.40
C GLN A 184 -0.25 -3.69 -7.13
N ARG A 185 -0.48 -4.99 -7.02
CA ARG A 185 -1.37 -5.55 -6.00
C ARG A 185 -0.69 -6.62 -5.16
N ILE A 186 -0.95 -6.56 -3.85
CA ILE A 186 -0.76 -7.68 -2.94
C ILE A 186 -2.16 -8.12 -2.53
N ILE A 187 -2.46 -9.39 -2.71
CA ILE A 187 -3.75 -9.98 -2.36
C ILE A 187 -3.50 -11.07 -1.34
N ILE A 188 -4.17 -10.98 -0.20
CA ILE A 188 -4.07 -11.96 0.87
C ILE A 188 -5.46 -12.53 1.18
N SER A 189 -5.50 -13.82 1.47
CA SER A 189 -6.67 -14.48 2.01
C SER A 189 -6.29 -15.25 3.27
N PRO A 190 -6.68 -14.76 4.46
CA PRO A 190 -6.49 -15.47 5.70
C PRO A 190 -7.17 -16.85 5.70
N ASP A 191 -8.38 -16.95 5.15
CA ASP A 191 -9.14 -18.21 5.07
C ASP A 191 -8.43 -19.27 4.23
N LEU A 192 -7.89 -18.85 3.07
CA LEU A 192 -7.16 -19.74 2.16
C LEU A 192 -5.69 -19.90 2.54
N LYS A 193 -5.18 -19.10 3.49
CA LYS A 193 -3.76 -19.01 3.88
C LYS A 193 -2.85 -18.79 2.66
N ARG A 194 -3.22 -17.84 1.80
CA ARG A 194 -2.53 -17.60 0.52
C ARG A 194 -2.27 -16.13 0.28
N VAL A 195 -1.19 -15.90 -0.45
CA VAL A 195 -0.82 -14.60 -1.01
C VAL A 195 -0.76 -14.73 -2.52
N ALA A 196 -1.31 -13.75 -3.21
CA ALA A 196 -1.05 -13.53 -4.64
C ALA A 196 -0.49 -12.12 -4.83
N VAL A 197 0.36 -11.96 -5.82
CA VAL A 197 0.91 -10.67 -6.23
C VAL A 197 0.64 -10.47 -7.69
N GLN A 198 0.09 -9.32 -8.04
CA GLN A 198 0.04 -8.82 -9.40
C GLN A 198 1.00 -7.66 -9.52
N GLN A 199 1.91 -7.74 -10.46
CA GLN A 199 2.83 -6.65 -10.80
C GLN A 199 2.78 -6.43 -12.31
N ARG A 200 2.77 -5.16 -12.72
CA ARG A 200 2.71 -4.79 -14.12
C ARG A 200 3.74 -3.72 -14.41
N GLU A 201 4.30 -3.76 -15.62
CA GLU A 201 5.00 -2.62 -16.15
C GLU A 201 3.99 -1.47 -16.35
N PHE A 202 4.30 -0.35 -15.76
CA PHE A 202 3.47 0.85 -15.84
C PHE A 202 4.29 1.94 -16.52
N PRO A 203 4.18 2.10 -17.85
CA PRO A 203 4.78 3.23 -18.52
C PRO A 203 4.02 4.50 -18.16
N PRO A 204 4.69 5.58 -17.77
CA PRO A 204 4.05 6.83 -17.33
C PRO A 204 3.19 7.52 -18.40
N THR A 205 3.26 7.05 -19.65
CA THR A 205 2.60 7.68 -20.81
C THR A 205 1.43 6.89 -21.40
N ILE A 206 1.18 5.66 -20.96
CA ILE A 206 0.11 4.81 -21.52
C ILE A 206 -0.83 4.41 -20.38
N PRO A 207 -2.11 4.86 -20.43
CA PRO A 207 -3.11 4.38 -19.49
C PRO A 207 -3.17 2.84 -19.51
N PRO A 208 -3.34 2.17 -18.36
CA PRO A 208 -3.49 0.73 -18.35
C PRO A 208 -4.68 0.33 -19.23
N ASP A 209 -4.45 -0.60 -20.16
CA ASP A 209 -5.54 -1.20 -20.93
C ASP A 209 -6.43 -2.03 -20.00
N PRO A 210 -7.68 -1.64 -19.76
CA PRO A 210 -8.57 -2.35 -18.85
C PRO A 210 -8.74 -3.82 -19.22
N ALA A 211 -8.64 -4.17 -20.52
CA ALA A 211 -8.75 -5.53 -21.00
C ALA A 211 -7.56 -6.43 -20.62
N ARG A 212 -6.45 -5.86 -20.16
CA ARG A 212 -5.25 -6.58 -19.72
C ARG A 212 -5.12 -6.69 -18.21
N VAL A 213 -6.05 -6.13 -17.47
CA VAL A 213 -6.09 -6.26 -16.02
C VAL A 213 -6.81 -7.55 -15.70
N MET A 214 -6.16 -8.47 -14.98
CA MET A 214 -6.90 -9.57 -14.37
C MET A 214 -7.91 -8.96 -13.40
N ASP A 215 -9.17 -9.29 -13.57
CA ASP A 215 -10.18 -8.86 -12.62
C ASP A 215 -9.97 -9.58 -11.26
N GLU A 216 -10.46 -8.97 -10.22
CA GLU A 216 -10.30 -9.47 -8.86
C GLU A 216 -10.89 -10.89 -8.69
N PRO A 217 -12.07 -11.22 -9.28
CA PRO A 217 -12.61 -12.57 -9.25
C PRO A 217 -11.71 -13.63 -9.87
N ALA A 218 -11.02 -13.32 -10.98
CA ALA A 218 -10.09 -14.26 -11.61
C ALA A 218 -8.86 -14.53 -10.71
N ILE A 219 -8.31 -13.48 -10.08
CA ILE A 219 -7.16 -13.63 -9.16
C ILE A 219 -7.57 -14.47 -7.96
N VAL A 220 -8.72 -14.18 -7.34
CA VAL A 220 -9.22 -14.94 -6.19
C VAL A 220 -9.54 -16.39 -6.59
N GLY A 221 -10.09 -16.60 -7.78
CA GLY A 221 -10.30 -17.93 -8.32
C GLY A 221 -9.04 -18.76 -8.44
N MET A 222 -7.91 -18.14 -8.84
CA MET A 222 -6.61 -18.82 -8.88
C MET A 222 -6.03 -19.11 -7.49
N MET A 223 -6.42 -18.37 -6.46
CA MET A 223 -6.03 -18.63 -5.08
C MET A 223 -6.80 -19.81 -4.47
N GLN A 224 -7.97 -20.16 -5.01
CA GLN A 224 -8.71 -21.33 -4.55
C GLN A 224 -7.97 -22.62 -4.95
N PRO A 225 -7.97 -23.66 -4.10
CA PRO A 225 -7.42 -24.95 -4.50
C PRO A 225 -8.20 -25.46 -5.73
N SER A 226 -7.51 -25.63 -6.85
CA SER A 226 -8.14 -26.30 -7.99
C SER A 226 -8.46 -27.74 -7.59
N LEU A 227 -9.72 -28.12 -7.68
CA LEU A 227 -10.16 -29.51 -7.44
C LEU A 227 -9.51 -30.52 -8.40
N SER A 228 -8.70 -30.06 -9.38
CA SER A 228 -8.13 -30.87 -10.45
C SER A 228 -6.60 -31.07 -10.37
N TYR A 229 -5.89 -30.36 -9.51
CA TYR A 229 -4.47 -30.67 -9.29
C TYR A 229 -4.34 -31.58 -8.09
N GLY A 230 -3.76 -32.75 -8.34
CA GLY A 230 -3.56 -33.79 -7.32
C GLY A 230 -2.92 -33.21 -6.06
N LYS A 231 -3.26 -33.82 -4.93
CA LYS A 231 -2.67 -33.44 -3.63
C LYS A 231 -1.17 -33.26 -3.77
N PRO A 232 -0.56 -32.21 -3.18
CA PRO A 232 0.89 -32.13 -3.02
C PRO A 232 1.38 -33.47 -2.47
N LYS A 233 2.41 -34.03 -3.02
CA LYS A 233 3.02 -35.22 -2.43
C LYS A 233 3.56 -34.85 -1.05
N ASP A 234 3.32 -35.70 -0.09
CA ASP A 234 3.91 -35.57 1.25
C ASP A 234 5.42 -35.33 1.07
N GLY A 235 5.89 -34.16 1.44
CA GLY A 235 7.28 -33.71 1.27
C GLY A 235 7.47 -32.36 0.56
N ASP A 236 6.44 -31.82 -0.12
CA ASP A 236 6.55 -30.53 -0.84
C ASP A 236 6.16 -29.31 0.04
N ILE A 237 5.75 -29.53 1.27
CA ILE A 237 5.45 -28.45 2.21
C ILE A 237 6.64 -28.36 3.17
N GLN A 238 7.55 -27.43 2.91
CA GLN A 238 8.41 -26.93 3.98
C GLN A 238 7.53 -26.09 4.93
N GLU A 239 7.32 -26.57 6.11
CA GLU A 239 6.73 -25.77 7.19
C GLU A 239 7.69 -24.61 7.49
N TRP A 240 7.19 -23.41 7.30
CA TRP A 240 7.87 -22.16 7.64
C TRP A 240 7.48 -21.75 9.06
#